data_f2e7ca715d0aeaa24aa54e642e67b10a
#
_entry.id   f2e7ca715d0aeaa24aa54e642e67b10a
#
_cell.length_a   1.000
_cell.length_b   1.000
_cell.length_c   1.000
_cell.angle_alpha   90.00
_cell.angle_beta   90.00
_cell.angle_gamma   90.00
#
_symmetry.space_group_name_H-M   'P 1'
#
loop_
_entity.id
_entity.type
_entity.pdbx_description
1 polymer ?
#
loop_
_entity_poly.entity_id
_entity_poly.type
_entity_poly.pdbx_seq_one_letter_code
_entity_poly.pdbx_strand_id
1 'polypeptide(L)'
;MIAYVTVGADDLVCAKRFYSAFLPTLDYDLKEGPEGLSFTLPVPAGQTAVLPDFYVKPTFDGRPASAGNGAMIAFEARSQQQVRDLHSAALAAGGFDEGQPGFRDSYGAHFYVGYLRDPQGNKIALFSNDPEEPGREG
;
A
#
# COMPACT_ATOMS: atom_id res chain seq x y z
N MET A 1 -12.88 -11.61 -7.92
CA MET A 1 -12.43 -10.24 -7.57
C MET A 1 -12.22 -10.14 -6.06
N ILE A 2 -11.09 -9.56 -5.65
CA ILE A 2 -10.85 -9.31 -4.23
C ILE A 2 -11.68 -8.10 -3.79
N ALA A 3 -12.56 -8.28 -2.80
CA ALA A 3 -13.45 -7.23 -2.32
C ALA A 3 -12.75 -6.29 -1.34
N TYR A 4 -12.01 -6.83 -0.40
CA TYR A 4 -11.24 -6.06 0.56
C TYR A 4 -10.08 -6.87 1.10
N VAL A 5 -9.11 -6.15 1.67
CA VAL A 5 -7.93 -6.72 2.31
C VAL A 5 -7.83 -6.10 3.70
N THR A 6 -7.46 -6.89 4.69
CA THR A 6 -7.26 -6.41 6.05
C THR A 6 -5.85 -6.74 6.52
N VAL A 7 -5.19 -5.77 7.14
CA VAL A 7 -3.94 -6.00 7.87
C VAL A 7 -4.14 -5.65 9.34
N GLY A 8 -3.39 -6.31 10.21
CA GLY A 8 -3.43 -6.08 11.64
C GLY A 8 -2.48 -4.97 12.06
N ALA A 9 -2.87 -4.21 13.08
CA ALA A 9 -2.02 -3.23 13.73
C ALA A 9 -2.39 -3.12 15.21
N ASP A 10 -1.38 -3.15 16.07
CA ASP A 10 -1.58 -2.92 17.51
C ASP A 10 -1.67 -1.42 17.82
N ASP A 11 -0.94 -0.60 17.07
CA ASP A 11 -0.92 0.85 17.21
C ASP A 11 -1.55 1.51 15.99
N LEU A 12 -2.83 1.84 16.10
CA LEU A 12 -3.59 2.46 15.00
C LEU A 12 -3.15 3.91 14.73
N VAL A 13 -2.58 4.60 15.71
CA VAL A 13 -2.07 5.96 15.51
C VAL A 13 -0.86 5.92 14.56
N CYS A 14 0.08 5.02 14.82
CA CYS A 14 1.24 4.82 13.93
C CYS A 14 0.82 4.33 12.55
N ALA A 15 -0.13 3.40 12.48
CA ALA A 15 -0.65 2.89 11.21
C ALA A 15 -1.32 4.00 10.40
N LYS A 16 -2.15 4.83 11.04
CA LYS A 16 -2.79 5.96 10.38
C LYS A 16 -1.78 6.92 9.79
N ARG A 17 -0.77 7.28 10.56
CA ARG A 17 0.30 8.19 10.08
C ARG A 17 0.99 7.61 8.85
N PHE A 18 1.32 6.33 8.88
CA PHE A 18 2.02 5.66 7.78
C PHE A 18 1.17 5.63 6.51
N TYR A 19 -0.03 5.04 6.58
CA TYR A 19 -0.86 4.86 5.40
C TYR A 19 -1.41 6.17 4.85
N SER A 20 -1.65 7.16 5.72
CA SER A 20 -2.09 8.49 5.29
C SER A 20 -1.00 9.28 4.55
N ALA A 21 0.26 8.85 4.64
CA ALA A 21 1.35 9.50 3.92
C ALA A 21 1.33 9.21 2.42
N PHE A 22 0.68 8.13 1.97
CA PHE A 22 0.72 7.78 0.56
C PHE A 22 -0.63 7.35 -0.04
N LEU A 23 -1.53 6.73 0.72
CA LEU A 23 -2.79 6.24 0.16
C LEU A 23 -3.71 7.34 -0.38
N PRO A 24 -3.84 8.52 0.26
CA PRO A 24 -4.66 9.59 -0.32
C PRO A 24 -4.17 10.06 -1.69
N THR A 25 -2.87 10.04 -1.94
CA THR A 25 -2.32 10.36 -3.26
C THR A 25 -2.73 9.35 -4.33
N LEU A 26 -3.07 8.13 -3.91
CA LEU A 26 -3.61 7.08 -4.77
C LEU A 26 -5.14 7.05 -4.77
N ASP A 27 -5.78 8.15 -4.36
CA ASP A 27 -7.23 8.37 -4.33
C ASP A 27 -8.00 7.62 -3.24
N TYR A 28 -7.31 7.02 -2.26
CA TYR A 28 -7.99 6.41 -1.15
C TYR A 28 -8.46 7.46 -0.14
N ASP A 29 -9.73 7.34 0.28
CA ASP A 29 -10.31 8.14 1.34
C ASP A 29 -10.26 7.37 2.66
N LEU A 30 -9.80 8.04 3.73
CA LEU A 30 -9.75 7.46 5.06
C LEU A 30 -11.06 7.73 5.80
N LYS A 31 -11.61 6.66 6.38
CA LYS A 31 -12.66 6.76 7.41
C LYS A 31 -12.19 6.03 8.65
N GLU A 32 -12.31 6.69 9.79
CA GLU A 32 -12.00 6.10 11.08
C GLU A 32 -13.29 5.72 11.80
N GLY A 33 -13.26 4.59 12.47
CA GLY A 33 -14.38 4.12 13.25
C GLY A 33 -13.91 3.25 14.40
N PRO A 34 -14.86 2.72 15.21
CA PRO A 34 -14.50 1.88 16.36
C PRO A 34 -13.79 0.59 15.95
N GLU A 35 -13.92 0.19 14.70
CA GLU A 35 -13.30 -1.03 14.17
C GLU A 35 -11.89 -0.82 13.63
N GLY A 36 -11.44 0.42 13.45
CA GLY A 36 -10.13 0.74 12.92
C GLY A 36 -10.16 1.72 11.75
N LEU A 37 -9.21 1.58 10.84
CA LEU A 37 -9.06 2.46 9.68
C LEU A 37 -9.62 1.78 8.43
N SER A 38 -10.37 2.54 7.64
CA SER A 38 -10.95 2.07 6.39
C SER A 38 -10.48 3.01 5.27
N PHE A 39 -9.78 2.48 4.29
CA PHE A 39 -9.34 3.21 3.10
C PHE A 39 -10.15 2.71 1.91
N THR A 40 -10.92 3.59 1.29
CA THR A 40 -11.81 3.25 0.19
C THR A 40 -11.56 4.14 -0.99
N LEU A 41 -11.81 3.61 -2.20
CA LEU A 41 -11.70 4.37 -3.42
C LEU A 41 -13.02 5.07 -3.75
N PRO A 42 -12.98 6.26 -4.41
CA PRO A 42 -14.20 6.95 -4.80
C PRO A 42 -15.00 6.12 -5.80
N VAL A 43 -16.31 6.16 -5.68
CA VAL A 43 -17.23 5.44 -6.56
C VAL A 43 -17.81 6.43 -7.58
N PRO A 44 -17.50 6.28 -8.86
CA PRO A 44 -18.09 7.14 -9.89
C PRO A 44 -19.62 7.02 -9.96
N ALA A 45 -20.29 8.08 -10.40
CA ALA A 45 -21.72 8.08 -10.55
C ALA A 45 -22.18 6.92 -11.47
N GLY A 46 -23.21 6.20 -11.03
CA GLY A 46 -23.75 5.06 -11.78
C GLY A 46 -23.06 3.74 -11.54
N GLN A 47 -22.00 3.70 -10.72
CA GLN A 47 -21.31 2.48 -10.32
C GLN A 47 -21.64 2.12 -8.86
N THR A 48 -21.46 0.84 -8.53
CA THR A 48 -21.79 0.34 -7.18
C THR A 48 -20.59 0.34 -6.24
N ALA A 49 -19.41 0.04 -6.74
CA ALA A 49 -18.19 0.00 -5.94
C ALA A 49 -16.95 0.04 -6.82
N VAL A 50 -15.84 0.54 -6.27
CA VAL A 50 -14.49 0.39 -6.81
C VAL A 50 -13.67 -0.37 -5.77
N LEU A 51 -13.15 -1.52 -6.15
CA LEU A 51 -12.53 -2.47 -5.24
C LEU A 51 -11.08 -2.74 -5.61
N PRO A 52 -10.29 -3.24 -4.65
CA PRO A 52 -10.66 -3.59 -3.28
C PRO A 52 -10.55 -2.43 -2.31
N ASP A 53 -11.28 -2.52 -1.20
CA ASP A 53 -11.05 -1.66 -0.04
C ASP A 53 -9.87 -2.18 0.77
N PHE A 54 -9.26 -1.32 1.58
CA PHE A 54 -8.14 -1.68 2.42
C PHE A 54 -8.41 -1.26 3.86
N TYR A 55 -8.33 -2.21 4.80
CA TYR A 55 -8.61 -1.99 6.21
C TYR A 55 -7.40 -2.25 7.06
N VAL A 56 -7.21 -1.42 8.08
CA VAL A 56 -6.19 -1.62 9.11
C VAL A 56 -6.91 -1.70 10.44
N LYS A 57 -6.81 -2.83 11.12
CA LYS A 57 -7.62 -3.14 12.29
C LYS A 57 -6.81 -3.78 13.40
N PRO A 58 -7.27 -3.66 14.66
CA PRO A 58 -6.81 -4.58 15.71
C PRO A 58 -7.07 -6.03 15.29
N THR A 59 -6.33 -6.95 15.88
CA THR A 59 -6.48 -8.36 15.51
C THR A 59 -7.82 -8.91 15.96
N PHE A 60 -8.31 -9.90 15.19
CA PHE A 60 -9.59 -10.53 15.45
C PHE A 60 -9.64 -11.24 16.81
N ASP A 61 -8.54 -11.86 17.23
CA ASP A 61 -8.49 -12.67 18.45
C ASP A 61 -7.93 -11.92 19.68
N GLY A 62 -7.60 -10.64 19.54
CA GLY A 62 -7.06 -9.82 20.62
C GLY A 62 -5.60 -10.07 20.95
N ARG A 63 -4.94 -11.02 20.29
CA ARG A 63 -3.50 -11.23 20.45
C ARG A 63 -2.72 -10.16 19.68
N PRO A 64 -1.42 -9.96 20.00
CA PRO A 64 -0.61 -9.01 19.24
C PRO A 64 -0.63 -9.31 17.75
N ALA A 65 -0.70 -8.24 16.94
CA ALA A 65 -0.65 -8.36 15.49
C ALA A 65 0.73 -8.87 15.04
N SER A 66 0.74 -9.67 14.00
CA SER A 66 1.97 -10.13 13.35
C SER A 66 1.82 -10.01 11.85
N ALA A 67 2.94 -9.72 11.16
CA ALA A 67 2.96 -9.79 9.71
C ALA A 67 2.91 -11.25 9.26
N GLY A 68 2.13 -11.55 8.24
CA GLY A 68 2.13 -12.87 7.64
C GLY A 68 3.44 -13.12 6.90
N ASN A 69 4.13 -14.21 7.21
CA ASN A 69 5.35 -14.58 6.50
C ASN A 69 4.99 -14.98 5.05
N GLY A 70 5.48 -14.23 4.09
CA GLY A 70 5.14 -14.43 2.67
C GLY A 70 3.98 -13.59 2.17
N ALA A 71 3.25 -12.89 3.05
CA ALA A 71 2.17 -12.01 2.64
C ALA A 71 2.72 -10.63 2.23
N MET A 72 2.11 -10.05 1.20
CA MET A 72 2.46 -8.70 0.74
C MET A 72 1.23 -8.10 0.05
N ILE A 73 1.05 -6.79 0.21
CA ILE A 73 0.02 -6.05 -0.50
C ILE A 73 0.71 -5.02 -1.39
N ALA A 74 0.40 -5.06 -2.68
CA ALA A 74 0.95 -4.13 -3.66
C ALA A 74 -0.10 -3.10 -4.04
N PHE A 75 0.27 -1.82 -3.95
CA PHE A 75 -0.54 -0.70 -4.41
C PHE A 75 0.02 -0.19 -5.72
N GLU A 76 -0.84 -0.02 -6.73
CA GLU A 76 -0.44 0.48 -8.03
C GLU A 76 -0.33 2.00 -8.01
N ALA A 77 0.84 2.49 -8.39
CA ALA A 77 1.08 3.91 -8.64
C ALA A 77 0.92 4.21 -10.14
N ARG A 78 0.77 5.49 -10.46
CA ARG A 78 0.52 5.94 -11.84
C ARG A 78 1.78 6.11 -12.67
N SER A 79 2.95 6.17 -12.01
CA SER A 79 4.22 6.40 -12.69
C SER A 79 5.38 5.90 -11.83
N GLN A 80 6.53 5.74 -12.47
CA GLN A 80 7.77 5.40 -11.76
C GLN A 80 8.15 6.50 -10.77
N GLN A 81 7.95 7.76 -11.15
CA GLN A 81 8.22 8.88 -10.23
C GLN A 81 7.33 8.82 -9.01
N GLN A 82 6.06 8.49 -9.18
CA GLN A 82 5.15 8.36 -8.05
C GLN A 82 5.56 7.22 -7.12
N VAL A 83 6.04 6.09 -7.66
CA VAL A 83 6.60 5.02 -6.82
C VAL A 83 7.73 5.57 -5.95
N ARG A 84 8.66 6.31 -6.52
CA ARG A 84 9.78 6.90 -5.77
C ARG A 84 9.29 7.87 -4.69
N ASP A 85 8.38 8.76 -5.06
CA ASP A 85 7.88 9.80 -4.15
C ASP A 85 7.10 9.19 -2.98
N LEU A 86 6.24 8.22 -3.26
CA LEU A 86 5.41 7.60 -2.23
C LEU A 86 6.21 6.66 -1.33
N HIS A 87 7.19 5.95 -1.88
CA HIS A 87 8.10 5.13 -1.08
C HIS A 87 8.86 6.00 -0.07
N SER A 88 9.39 7.13 -0.53
CA SER A 88 10.09 8.08 0.32
C SER A 88 9.16 8.66 1.40
N ALA A 89 7.95 9.08 1.03
CA ALA A 89 6.97 9.62 1.99
C ALA A 89 6.57 8.58 3.05
N ALA A 90 6.37 7.34 2.64
CA ALA A 90 6.02 6.26 3.56
C ALA A 90 7.15 5.95 4.54
N LEU A 91 8.40 5.93 4.08
CA LEU A 91 9.55 5.74 4.98
C LEU A 91 9.64 6.87 6.00
N ALA A 92 9.44 8.12 5.57
CA ALA A 92 9.44 9.28 6.46
C ALA A 92 8.31 9.23 7.50
N ALA A 93 7.25 8.50 7.23
CA ALA A 93 6.08 8.37 8.10
C ALA A 93 6.08 7.11 8.97
N GLY A 94 7.24 6.50 9.17
CA GLY A 94 7.41 5.37 10.08
C GLY A 94 7.56 4.00 9.42
N GLY A 95 7.68 3.96 8.10
CA GLY A 95 7.95 2.71 7.39
C GLY A 95 9.41 2.28 7.46
N PHE A 96 9.66 1.02 7.09
CA PHE A 96 10.99 0.44 7.01
C PHE A 96 11.26 -0.02 5.58
N ASP A 97 12.45 0.29 5.05
CA ASP A 97 12.82 -0.08 3.70
C ASP A 97 13.01 -1.61 3.58
N GLU A 98 12.45 -2.19 2.52
CA GLU A 98 12.62 -3.60 2.15
C GLU A 98 13.08 -3.75 0.70
N GLY A 99 13.36 -2.64 0.03
CA GLY A 99 13.84 -2.63 -1.35
C GLY A 99 13.56 -1.31 -2.02
N GLN A 100 14.62 -0.58 -2.36
CA GLN A 100 14.50 0.73 -2.99
C GLN A 100 13.77 0.64 -4.33
N PRO A 101 13.02 1.70 -4.72
CA PRO A 101 12.35 1.73 -6.02
C PRO A 101 13.30 1.48 -7.17
N GLY A 102 12.90 0.61 -8.08
CA GLY A 102 13.69 0.26 -9.25
C GLY A 102 13.08 -0.92 -10.00
N PHE A 103 13.74 -1.29 -11.07
CA PHE A 103 13.41 -2.50 -11.82
C PHE A 103 13.95 -3.74 -11.12
N ARG A 104 13.42 -4.90 -11.48
CA ARG A 104 13.87 -6.20 -10.97
C ARG A 104 14.14 -7.13 -12.17
N ASP A 105 15.29 -7.78 -12.19
CA ASP A 105 15.73 -8.58 -13.34
C ASP A 105 14.78 -9.73 -13.69
N SER A 106 14.13 -10.29 -12.69
CA SER A 106 13.24 -11.44 -12.89
C SER A 106 11.81 -11.07 -13.31
N TYR A 107 11.51 -9.78 -13.41
CA TYR A 107 10.17 -9.30 -13.77
C TYR A 107 10.15 -8.58 -15.11
N GLY A 108 8.96 -8.20 -15.57
CA GLY A 108 8.80 -7.53 -16.85
C GLY A 108 9.62 -6.25 -16.99
N ALA A 109 9.91 -5.84 -18.23
CA ALA A 109 10.79 -4.72 -18.50
C ALA A 109 10.31 -3.38 -17.92
N HIS A 110 8.99 -3.23 -17.71
CA HIS A 110 8.39 -2.00 -17.19
C HIS A 110 7.92 -2.15 -15.73
N PHE A 111 8.18 -3.30 -15.11
CA PHE A 111 7.80 -3.55 -13.73
C PHE A 111 8.76 -2.81 -12.80
N TYR A 112 8.28 -1.70 -12.27
CA TYR A 112 9.04 -0.80 -11.41
C TYR A 112 8.43 -0.83 -10.01
N VAL A 113 9.19 -1.19 -9.00
CA VAL A 113 8.65 -1.50 -7.67
C VAL A 113 9.57 -1.03 -6.56
N GLY A 114 8.97 -0.59 -5.46
CA GLY A 114 9.64 -0.37 -4.19
C GLY A 114 8.94 -1.17 -3.10
N TYR A 115 9.71 -1.76 -2.22
CA TYR A 115 9.19 -2.56 -1.10
C TYR A 115 9.47 -1.87 0.22
N LEU A 116 8.55 -2.03 1.15
CA LEU A 116 8.71 -1.48 2.50
C LEU A 116 7.82 -2.24 3.47
N ARG A 117 8.03 -2.01 4.76
CA ARG A 117 7.16 -2.53 5.81
C ARG A 117 6.48 -1.38 6.53
N ASP A 118 5.23 -1.61 6.90
CA ASP A 118 4.52 -0.66 7.74
C ASP A 118 5.05 -0.72 9.19
N PRO A 119 4.61 0.17 10.10
CA PRO A 119 5.11 0.15 11.48
C PRO A 119 4.89 -1.16 12.24
N GLN A 120 3.91 -1.97 11.82
CA GLN A 120 3.63 -3.27 12.42
C GLN A 120 4.48 -4.39 11.81
N GLY A 121 5.11 -4.14 10.66
CA GLY A 121 5.91 -5.11 9.93
C GLY A 121 5.21 -5.74 8.74
N ASN A 122 3.98 -5.34 8.41
CA ASN A 122 3.29 -5.82 7.22
C ASN A 122 4.03 -5.36 5.96
N LYS A 123 4.27 -6.27 5.03
CA LYS A 123 4.99 -5.95 3.80
C LYS A 123 4.08 -5.32 2.77
N ILE A 124 4.54 -4.20 2.21
CA ILE A 124 3.83 -3.38 1.23
C ILE A 124 4.74 -3.21 0.01
N ALA A 125 4.14 -3.21 -1.17
CA ALA A 125 4.81 -2.81 -2.40
C ALA A 125 4.10 -1.62 -3.01
N LEU A 126 4.88 -0.75 -3.63
CA LEU A 126 4.40 0.32 -4.48
C LEU A 126 4.97 0.04 -5.86
N PHE A 127 4.11 -0.09 -6.88
CA PHE A 127 4.60 -0.48 -8.19
C PHE A 127 3.93 0.27 -9.32
N SER A 128 4.61 0.33 -10.45
CA SER A 128 4.11 0.83 -11.71
C SER A 128 4.56 -0.10 -12.83
N ASN A 129 3.70 -0.32 -13.81
CA ASN A 129 4.00 -1.19 -14.94
C ASN A 129 3.45 -0.56 -16.22
N ASP A 130 3.84 0.68 -16.48
CA ASP A 130 3.37 1.47 -17.61
C ASP A 130 4.30 1.26 -18.81
N PRO A 131 3.83 0.65 -19.91
CA PRO A 131 4.65 0.44 -21.10
C PRO A 131 5.01 1.73 -21.83
N GLU A 132 4.32 2.85 -21.53
CA GLU A 132 4.64 4.15 -22.12
C GLU A 132 5.82 4.84 -21.43
N GLU A 133 6.21 4.36 -20.24
CA GLU A 133 7.40 4.85 -19.55
C GLU A 133 8.64 4.07 -19.96
N PRO A 134 9.86 4.60 -19.74
CA PRO A 134 11.08 3.86 -20.04
C PRO A 134 11.14 2.53 -19.30
N GLY A 135 11.52 1.48 -20.00
CA GLY A 135 11.74 0.17 -19.41
C GLY A 135 13.15 0.00 -18.88
N ARG A 136 13.40 -1.18 -18.30
CA ARG A 136 14.69 -1.53 -17.68
C ARG A 136 15.88 -1.33 -18.62
N GLU A 137 15.69 -1.56 -19.91
CA GLU A 137 16.75 -1.50 -20.91
C GLU A 137 16.65 -0.26 -21.81
N GLY A 138 15.70 0.65 -21.49
CA GLY A 138 15.41 1.80 -22.32
C GLY A 138 16.00 3.11 -21.83
#